data_3bf97fad3685fb023aa29af6d4b6c316
#
_entry.id   3bf97fad3685fb023aa29af6d4b6c316
#
_cell.length_a   1.000
_cell.length_b   1.000
_cell.length_c   1.000
_cell.angle_alpha   90.00
_cell.angle_beta   90.00
_cell.angle_gamma   90.00
#
_symmetry.space_group_name_H-M   'P 1'
#
loop_
_entity.id
_entity.type
_entity.pdbx_description
1 polymer ?
#
loop_
_entity_poly.entity_id
_entity_poly.type
_entity_poly.pdbx_seq_one_letter_code
_entity_poly.pdbx_strand_id
1 'polypeptide(L)'
;MAVFAGKPKAELRLYAVVSQEALDAMTVAKNRRKPDEKSLNLGKLAAQAGHAYLHAWWDAMERFPRIARQYRYSQSAVKIALHAGTNAELEALYERFRDHAGATLVLDAGRTVFGKPTITFVGVGPISEAGFKYHAPALKLLK
;
A
#
# COMPACT_ATOMS: atom_id res chain seq x y z
N MET A 1 -25.21 3.23 -29.42
CA MET A 1 -25.15 3.84 -29.22
C MET A 1 -24.56 4.26 -28.58
N ALA A 2 -24.19 4.33 -28.43
CA ALA A 2 -23.63 4.76 -27.72
C ALA A 2 -23.38 5.71 -27.55
N VAL A 3 -23.77 5.90 -27.62
CA VAL A 3 -23.71 6.94 -27.65
C VAL A 3 -23.18 7.67 -26.77
N PHE A 4 -22.75 7.25 -26.07
CA PHE A 4 -22.16 7.84 -25.24
C PHE A 4 -20.99 7.61 -25.05
N ALA A 5 -20.59 8.14 -25.60
CA ALA A 5 -19.30 8.53 -25.39
C ALA A 5 -19.12 9.36 -24.17
N GLY A 6 -19.55 8.92 -23.14
CA GLY A 6 -19.10 9.46 -21.87
C GLY A 6 -17.58 9.23 -21.76
N LYS A 7 -16.86 10.11 -21.07
CA LYS A 7 -15.49 9.85 -20.71
C LYS A 7 -15.41 8.50 -20.01
N PRO A 8 -14.43 7.65 -20.34
CA PRO A 8 -14.24 6.41 -19.58
C PRO A 8 -14.13 6.75 -18.11
N LYS A 9 -14.71 5.92 -17.25
CA LYS A 9 -14.52 6.08 -15.81
C LYS A 9 -13.03 5.99 -15.52
N ALA A 10 -12.56 6.86 -14.63
CA ALA A 10 -11.17 6.82 -14.21
C ALA A 10 -10.85 5.43 -13.62
N GLU A 11 -9.72 4.89 -13.97
CA GLU A 11 -9.24 3.62 -13.44
C GLU A 11 -9.01 3.74 -11.94
N LEU A 12 -9.58 2.83 -11.19
CA LEU A 12 -9.37 2.75 -9.75
C LEU A 12 -8.17 1.86 -9.45
N ARG A 13 -7.40 2.25 -8.46
CA ARG A 13 -6.17 1.56 -8.06
C ARG A 13 -6.13 1.38 -6.56
N LEU A 14 -5.49 0.29 -6.12
CA LEU A 14 -5.05 0.14 -4.74
C LEU A 14 -3.56 0.51 -4.67
N TYR A 15 -3.21 1.30 -3.68
CA TYR A 15 -1.84 1.73 -3.44
C TYR A 15 -1.32 1.14 -2.15
N ALA A 16 -0.09 0.64 -2.18
CA ALA A 16 0.63 0.22 -1.00
C ALA A 16 1.93 1.02 -0.93
N VAL A 17 2.14 1.73 0.16
CA VAL A 17 3.34 2.55 0.34
C VAL A 17 4.16 1.98 1.49
N VAL A 18 5.41 1.61 1.22
CA VAL A 18 6.35 1.11 2.22
C VAL A 18 7.34 2.21 2.58
N SER A 19 7.77 2.26 3.83
CA SER A 19 8.81 3.20 4.23
C SER A 19 10.20 2.60 4.05
N GLN A 20 11.20 3.47 3.86
CA GLN A 20 12.59 3.03 3.86
C GLN A 20 12.96 2.39 5.20
N GLU A 21 12.44 2.93 6.31
CA GLU A 21 12.63 2.35 7.64
C GLU A 21 12.17 0.89 7.68
N ALA A 22 11.01 0.59 7.10
CA ALA A 22 10.50 -0.78 7.05
C ALA A 22 11.34 -1.66 6.14
N LEU A 23 11.76 -1.15 4.98
CA LEU A 23 12.64 -1.91 4.08
C LEU A 23 13.95 -2.26 4.76
N ASP A 24 14.55 -1.32 5.48
CA ASP A 24 15.78 -1.56 6.22
C ASP A 24 15.56 -2.62 7.31
N ALA A 25 14.44 -2.56 8.00
CA ALA A 25 14.09 -3.53 9.03
C ALA A 25 13.84 -4.93 8.46
N MET A 26 13.42 -5.04 7.19
CA MET A 26 13.24 -6.32 6.49
C MET A 26 14.50 -6.81 5.78
N THR A 27 15.60 -6.08 5.89
CA THR A 27 16.86 -6.44 5.28
C THR A 27 17.69 -7.18 6.34
N VAL A 28 17.96 -8.45 6.08
CA VAL A 28 18.59 -9.35 7.05
C VAL A 28 19.80 -10.04 6.43
N ALA A 29 20.69 -10.56 7.29
CA ALA A 29 21.86 -11.32 6.83
C ALA A 29 21.42 -12.54 6.02
N LYS A 30 22.06 -12.78 4.89
CA LYS A 30 21.77 -13.93 4.02
C LYS A 30 22.02 -15.26 4.74
N ASN A 31 23.08 -15.33 5.54
CA ASN A 31 23.37 -16.50 6.34
C ASN A 31 24.26 -16.11 7.52
N ARG A 32 24.40 -17.03 8.48
CA ARG A 32 25.19 -16.79 9.69
C ARG A 32 26.68 -16.61 9.45
N ARG A 33 27.18 -17.17 8.35
CA ARG A 33 28.62 -17.13 8.03
C ARG A 33 29.04 -15.83 7.36
N LYS A 34 28.08 -15.09 6.80
CA LYS A 34 28.33 -13.84 6.09
C LYS A 34 27.38 -12.76 6.58
N PRO A 35 27.53 -12.30 7.83
CA PRO A 35 26.59 -11.33 8.42
C PRO A 35 26.60 -9.98 7.71
N ASP A 36 27.65 -9.65 6.96
CA ASP A 36 27.74 -8.40 6.21
C ASP A 36 26.97 -8.46 4.88
N GLU A 37 26.67 -9.65 4.39
CA GLU A 37 25.86 -9.81 3.19
C GLU A 37 24.40 -9.81 3.59
N LYS A 38 23.75 -8.67 3.39
CA LYS A 38 22.33 -8.48 3.71
C LYS A 38 21.49 -8.48 2.44
N SER A 39 20.29 -8.98 2.55
CA SER A 39 19.32 -8.90 1.48
C SER A 39 17.91 -8.69 2.05
N LEU A 40 17.07 -8.05 1.25
CA LEU A 40 15.69 -7.83 1.61
C LEU A 40 14.96 -9.17 1.67
N ASN A 41 14.17 -9.36 2.74
CA ASN A 41 13.30 -10.52 2.87
C ASN A 41 12.07 -10.33 1.97
N LEU A 42 12.14 -10.87 0.76
CA LEU A 42 11.10 -10.69 -0.25
C LEU A 42 9.75 -11.32 0.16
N GLY A 43 9.80 -12.47 0.84
CA GLY A 43 8.58 -13.10 1.33
C GLY A 43 7.85 -12.22 2.34
N LYS A 44 8.60 -11.61 3.25
CA LYS A 44 8.03 -10.70 4.24
C LYS A 44 7.47 -9.45 3.57
N LEU A 45 8.22 -8.87 2.63
CA LEU A 45 7.77 -7.71 1.88
C LEU A 45 6.46 -7.99 1.14
N ALA A 46 6.39 -9.11 0.45
CA ALA A 46 5.19 -9.50 -0.30
C ALA A 46 3.98 -9.68 0.63
N ALA A 47 4.18 -10.33 1.79
CA ALA A 47 3.11 -10.54 2.75
C ALA A 47 2.59 -9.22 3.32
N GLN A 48 3.50 -8.30 3.67
CA GLN A 48 3.11 -6.99 4.21
C GLN A 48 2.41 -6.13 3.16
N ALA A 49 2.85 -6.17 1.90
CA ALA A 49 2.16 -5.50 0.80
C ALA A 49 0.75 -6.09 0.59
N GLY A 50 0.64 -7.40 0.67
CA GLY A 50 -0.65 -8.09 0.57
C GLY A 50 -1.63 -7.61 1.64
N HIS A 51 -1.17 -7.47 2.88
CA HIS A 51 -1.99 -6.91 3.96
C HIS A 51 -2.44 -5.48 3.63
N ALA A 52 -1.55 -4.65 3.09
CA ALA A 52 -1.89 -3.27 2.75
C ALA A 52 -3.02 -3.22 1.72
N TYR A 53 -2.92 -3.97 0.64
CA TYR A 53 -3.94 -3.99 -0.41
C TYR A 53 -5.27 -4.56 0.12
N LEU A 54 -5.20 -5.70 0.78
CA LEU A 54 -6.41 -6.39 1.23
C LEU A 54 -7.15 -5.61 2.29
N HIS A 55 -6.44 -5.11 3.29
CA HIS A 55 -7.07 -4.39 4.39
C HIS A 55 -7.61 -3.02 3.96
N ALA A 56 -6.94 -2.33 3.03
CA ALA A 56 -7.49 -1.10 2.46
C ALA A 56 -8.80 -1.39 1.73
N TRP A 57 -8.85 -2.47 0.94
CA TRP A 57 -10.06 -2.85 0.23
C TRP A 57 -11.18 -3.26 1.19
N TRP A 58 -10.86 -4.00 2.25
CA TRP A 58 -11.86 -4.34 3.28
C TRP A 58 -12.41 -3.09 3.95
N ASP A 59 -11.56 -2.14 4.29
CA ASP A 59 -12.01 -0.86 4.86
C ASP A 59 -12.92 -0.12 3.88
N ALA A 60 -12.55 -0.10 2.61
CA ALA A 60 -13.38 0.51 1.56
C ALA A 60 -14.73 -0.18 1.42
N MET A 61 -14.78 -1.50 1.55
CA MET A 61 -16.05 -2.23 1.50
C MET A 61 -17.03 -1.73 2.55
N GLU A 62 -16.54 -1.40 3.73
CA GLU A 62 -17.39 -0.93 4.82
C GLU A 62 -17.77 0.54 4.68
N ARG A 63 -16.82 1.39 4.32
CA ARG A 63 -17.01 2.85 4.33
C ARG A 63 -17.31 3.45 2.96
N PHE A 64 -16.86 2.82 1.91
CA PHE A 64 -17.03 3.28 0.52
C PHE A 64 -17.43 2.10 -0.38
N PRO A 65 -18.56 1.44 -0.09
CA PRO A 65 -18.91 0.18 -0.76
C PRO A 65 -19.10 0.28 -2.27
N ARG A 66 -19.55 1.43 -2.76
CA ARG A 66 -19.74 1.64 -4.19
C ARG A 66 -18.40 1.58 -4.93
N ILE A 67 -17.40 2.29 -4.41
CA ILE A 67 -16.05 2.33 -4.99
C ILE A 67 -15.36 0.97 -4.87
N ALA A 68 -15.51 0.32 -3.71
CA ALA A 68 -14.93 -1.02 -3.51
C ALA A 68 -15.50 -2.02 -4.51
N ARG A 69 -16.82 -1.97 -4.74
CA ARG A 69 -17.48 -2.85 -5.70
C ARG A 69 -17.06 -2.56 -7.13
N GLN A 70 -16.94 -1.29 -7.50
CA GLN A 70 -16.47 -0.87 -8.82
C GLN A 70 -15.08 -1.41 -9.10
N TYR A 71 -14.18 -1.33 -8.14
CA TYR A 71 -12.82 -1.90 -8.26
C TYR A 71 -12.88 -3.41 -8.41
N ARG A 72 -13.67 -4.10 -7.61
CA ARG A 72 -13.79 -5.56 -7.66
C ARG A 72 -14.14 -6.07 -9.05
N TYR A 73 -15.02 -5.37 -9.74
CA TYR A 73 -15.48 -5.78 -11.06
C TYR A 73 -14.66 -5.17 -12.20
N SER A 74 -13.61 -4.42 -11.89
CA SER A 74 -12.68 -3.98 -12.92
C SER A 74 -11.79 -5.17 -13.33
N GLN A 75 -11.53 -5.29 -14.63
CA GLN A 75 -10.75 -6.43 -15.13
C GLN A 75 -9.29 -6.37 -14.72
N SER A 76 -8.74 -5.17 -14.60
CA SER A 76 -7.32 -4.99 -14.33
C SER A 76 -6.97 -5.07 -12.86
N ALA A 77 -7.89 -4.71 -11.96
CA ALA A 77 -7.66 -4.71 -10.50
C ALA A 77 -6.26 -4.17 -10.14
N VAL A 78 -5.95 -2.98 -10.65
CA VAL A 78 -4.59 -2.42 -10.63
C VAL A 78 -4.10 -2.17 -9.20
N LYS A 79 -2.86 -2.54 -8.95
CA LYS A 79 -2.17 -2.33 -7.68
C LYS A 79 -0.84 -1.64 -7.95
N ILE A 80 -0.53 -0.62 -7.15
CA ILE A 80 0.71 0.16 -7.30
C ILE A 80 1.46 0.12 -5.97
N ALA A 81 2.74 -0.16 -6.02
CA ALA A 81 3.61 -0.13 -4.85
C ALA A 81 4.51 1.09 -4.91
N LEU A 82 4.51 1.89 -3.86
CA LEU A 82 5.26 3.13 -3.76
C LEU A 82 6.19 3.11 -2.55
N HIS A 83 7.10 4.04 -2.52
CA HIS A 83 8.18 4.11 -1.52
C HIS A 83 8.20 5.50 -0.88
N ALA A 84 8.15 5.52 0.45
CA ALA A 84 8.30 6.72 1.27
C ALA A 84 9.57 6.61 2.12
N GLY A 85 9.99 7.70 2.75
CA GLY A 85 11.20 7.70 3.58
C GLY A 85 11.00 7.14 4.97
N THR A 86 9.95 7.58 5.67
CA THR A 86 9.78 7.30 7.10
C THR A 86 8.41 6.73 7.44
N ASN A 87 8.31 6.08 8.59
CA ASN A 87 7.04 5.60 9.12
C ASN A 87 6.11 6.77 9.46
N ALA A 88 6.65 7.92 9.86
CA ALA A 88 5.86 9.11 10.11
C ALA A 88 5.13 9.57 8.84
N GLU A 89 5.77 9.45 7.68
CA GLU A 89 5.12 9.74 6.40
C GLU A 89 3.96 8.78 6.12
N LEU A 90 4.10 7.50 6.48
CA LEU A 90 3.03 6.53 6.33
C LEU A 90 1.82 6.90 7.21
N GLU A 91 2.07 7.30 8.44
CA GLU A 91 1.01 7.74 9.35
C GLU A 91 0.31 8.99 8.81
N ALA A 92 1.07 9.94 8.27
CA ALA A 92 0.52 11.16 7.68
C ALA A 92 -0.36 10.83 6.45
N LEU A 93 0.08 9.88 5.62
CA LEU A 93 -0.72 9.43 4.48
C LEU A 93 -2.03 8.79 4.95
N TYR A 94 -1.97 7.94 5.97
CA TYR A 94 -3.17 7.33 6.53
C TYR A 94 -4.16 8.40 6.98
N GLU A 95 -3.71 9.38 7.74
CA GLU A 95 -4.59 10.44 8.24
C GLU A 95 -5.22 11.27 7.11
N ARG A 96 -4.47 11.51 6.03
CA ARG A 96 -5.00 12.25 4.88
C ARG A 96 -6.05 11.47 4.10
N PHE A 97 -5.82 10.17 3.90
CA PHE A 97 -6.67 9.38 3.01
C PHE A 97 -7.90 8.78 3.67
N ARG A 98 -7.88 8.59 4.98
CA ARG A 98 -8.94 7.87 5.67
C ARG A 98 -10.36 8.43 5.46
N ASP A 99 -10.46 9.73 5.21
CA ASP A 99 -11.76 10.36 4.96
C ASP A 99 -12.19 10.34 3.49
N HIS A 100 -11.31 9.88 2.60
CA HIS A 100 -11.54 9.95 1.16
C HIS A 100 -11.53 8.59 0.46
N ALA A 101 -10.95 7.60 1.07
CA ALA A 101 -10.78 6.27 0.48
C ALA A 101 -10.60 5.23 1.57
N GLY A 102 -10.62 3.98 1.21
CA GLY A 102 -10.17 2.92 2.10
C GLY A 102 -8.72 3.18 2.49
N ALA A 103 -8.39 2.99 3.74
CA ALA A 103 -7.06 3.25 4.25
C ALA A 103 -6.73 2.35 5.43
N THR A 104 -5.49 1.90 5.50
CA THR A 104 -5.04 1.04 6.58
C THR A 104 -3.55 1.25 6.85
N LEU A 105 -3.17 1.22 8.13
CA LEU A 105 -1.77 1.08 8.51
C LEU A 105 -1.51 -0.40 8.80
N VAL A 106 -0.49 -0.95 8.17
CA VAL A 106 -0.11 -2.34 8.39
C VAL A 106 0.92 -2.40 9.52
N LEU A 107 0.58 -3.14 10.55
CA LEU A 107 1.47 -3.38 11.68
C LEU A 107 1.93 -4.83 11.65
N ASP A 108 3.24 -5.03 11.68
CA ASP A 108 3.79 -6.35 11.94
C ASP A 108 3.83 -6.58 13.45
N ALA A 109 3.37 -7.72 13.88
CA ALA A 109 3.28 -8.04 15.31
C ALA A 109 4.65 -8.29 15.98
N GLY A 110 5.74 -8.27 15.20
CA GLY A 110 7.08 -8.48 15.74
C GLY A 110 7.48 -9.92 15.96
N ARG A 111 6.70 -10.86 15.42
CA ARG A 111 6.95 -12.31 15.60
C ARG A 111 7.97 -12.89 14.62
N THR A 112 8.43 -12.08 13.68
CA THR A 112 9.37 -12.53 12.64
C THR A 112 10.61 -11.64 12.64
N VAL A 113 10.88 -10.93 11.54
CA VAL A 113 12.14 -10.19 11.36
C VAL A 113 12.26 -8.94 12.24
N PHE A 114 11.15 -8.33 12.66
CA PHE A 114 11.20 -7.05 13.38
C PHE A 114 11.45 -7.20 14.89
N GLY A 115 11.11 -8.34 15.49
CA GLY A 115 11.26 -8.55 16.92
C GLY A 115 10.36 -7.71 17.82
N LYS A 116 9.67 -6.69 17.26
CA LYS A 116 8.73 -5.81 17.96
C LYS A 116 7.68 -5.31 16.97
N PRO A 117 6.49 -4.86 17.44
CA PRO A 117 5.49 -4.29 16.55
C PRO A 117 6.05 -3.11 15.76
N THR A 118 5.85 -3.10 14.46
CA THR A 118 6.43 -2.11 13.56
C THR A 118 5.45 -1.78 12.44
N ILE A 119 5.29 -0.49 12.12
CA ILE A 119 4.54 -0.06 10.95
C ILE A 119 5.38 -0.40 9.72
N THR A 120 4.79 -1.03 8.72
CA THR A 120 5.49 -1.44 7.51
C THR A 120 4.97 -0.74 6.27
N PHE A 121 3.65 -0.68 6.12
CA PHE A 121 2.98 -0.14 4.95
C PHE A 121 1.79 0.72 5.36
N VAL A 122 1.40 1.61 4.45
CA VAL A 122 0.04 2.13 4.43
C VAL A 122 -0.61 1.65 3.14
N GLY A 123 -1.83 1.15 3.24
CA GLY A 123 -2.65 0.79 2.08
C GLY A 123 -3.71 1.86 1.87
N VAL A 124 -3.94 2.25 0.62
CA VAL A 124 -4.92 3.28 0.26
C VAL A 124 -5.68 2.86 -0.98
N GLY A 125 -6.97 3.04 -0.95
CA GLY A 125 -7.81 2.85 -2.11
C GLY A 125 -8.96 1.88 -1.86
N PRO A 126 -9.72 1.57 -2.90
CA PRO A 126 -9.50 2.00 -4.30
C PRO A 126 -9.71 3.50 -4.50
N ILE A 127 -8.86 4.09 -5.31
CA ILE A 127 -8.91 5.52 -5.64
C ILE A 127 -8.29 5.73 -7.03
N SER A 128 -8.71 6.77 -7.73
CA SER A 128 -8.11 7.12 -9.02
C SER A 128 -6.70 7.68 -8.83
N GLU A 129 -5.89 7.62 -9.86
CA GLU A 129 -4.55 8.23 -9.84
C GLU A 129 -4.62 9.72 -9.51
N ALA A 130 -5.55 10.44 -10.13
CA ALA A 130 -5.73 11.86 -9.87
C ALA A 130 -6.11 12.14 -8.41
N GLY A 131 -7.01 11.32 -7.86
CA GLY A 131 -7.40 11.44 -6.45
C GLY A 131 -6.25 11.16 -5.51
N PHE A 132 -5.44 10.14 -5.82
CA PHE A 132 -4.27 9.84 -5.01
C PHE A 132 -3.26 11.00 -5.04
N LYS A 133 -2.93 11.50 -6.22
CA LYS A 133 -1.98 12.60 -6.37
C LYS A 133 -2.44 13.90 -5.74
N TYR A 134 -3.74 14.12 -5.67
CA TYR A 134 -4.30 15.30 -5.03
C TYR A 134 -3.99 15.34 -3.54
N HIS A 135 -4.00 14.19 -2.87
CA HIS A 135 -3.83 14.08 -1.42
C HIS A 135 -2.42 13.68 -0.99
N ALA A 136 -1.62 13.15 -1.89
CA ALA A 136 -0.29 12.64 -1.55
C ALA A 136 0.82 13.49 -2.17
N PRO A 137 2.00 13.58 -1.50
CA PRO A 137 3.17 14.16 -2.15
C PRO A 137 3.64 13.24 -3.28
N ALA A 138 4.57 13.71 -4.10
CA ALA A 138 5.19 12.88 -5.12
C ALA A 138 5.96 11.74 -4.44
N LEU A 139 5.58 10.50 -4.73
CA LEU A 139 6.22 9.29 -4.22
C LEU A 139 6.81 8.51 -5.40
N LYS A 140 7.89 7.81 -5.14
CA LYS A 140 8.56 7.01 -6.16
C LYS A 140 7.98 5.60 -6.20
N LEU A 141 8.00 4.98 -7.38
CA LEU A 141 7.67 3.57 -7.47
C LEU A 141 8.69 2.75 -6.67
N LEU A 142 8.19 1.72 -6.01
CA LEU A 142 9.06 0.76 -5.34
C LEU A 142 9.81 -0.06 -6.41
N LYS A 143 11.13 -0.04 -6.31
CA LYS A 143 11.99 -0.77 -7.24
C LYS A 143 12.93 -1.70 -6.50
#